data_d9104b1e886e426cabcca9e1aead71bb
#
_entry.id   d9104b1e886e426cabcca9e1aead71bb
#
_cell.length_a   1.000
_cell.length_b   1.000
_cell.length_c   1.000
_cell.angle_alpha   90.00
_cell.angle_beta   90.00
_cell.angle_gamma   90.00
#
_symmetry.space_group_name_H-M   'P 1'
#
loop_
_entity.id
_entity.type
_entity.pdbx_description
1 polymer ?
#
loop_
_entity_poly.entity_id
_entity_poly.type
_entity_poly.pdbx_seq_one_letter_code
_entity_poly.pdbx_strand_id
1 'polypeptide(L)'
;MVVVETPVFTRQICAFLPDDEYRRLQLALVLRPEQGALVPKGQGLRKLRWGQPGRGKRGGLRILYYWDKEADTVYLLFAFEKSNQADLTSDQAKAIGRLIREELR
;
A
#
# COMPACT_ATOMS: atom_id res chain seq x y z
N MET A 1 -0.79 15.25 7.67
CA MET A 1 -1.21 13.86 7.43
C MET A 1 -0.33 12.91 8.23
N VAL A 2 -0.94 11.93 8.84
CA VAL A 2 -0.23 10.88 9.58
C VAL A 2 -0.07 9.66 8.68
N VAL A 3 1.11 9.04 8.70
CA VAL A 3 1.38 7.80 7.98
C VAL A 3 1.65 6.71 9.01
N VAL A 4 0.85 5.66 9.00
CA VAL A 4 0.96 4.54 9.93
C VAL A 4 1.36 3.29 9.15
N GLU A 5 2.40 2.59 9.62
CA GLU A 5 2.86 1.34 9.03
C GLU A 5 2.44 0.16 9.90
N THR A 6 1.99 -0.93 9.28
CA THR A 6 1.89 -2.19 10.00
C THR A 6 3.29 -2.77 10.20
N PRO A 7 3.52 -3.62 11.23
CA PRO A 7 4.81 -4.28 11.39
C PRO A 7 5.22 -5.12 10.16
N VAL A 8 4.24 -5.75 9.51
CA VAL A 8 4.49 -6.52 8.28
C VAL A 8 4.99 -5.60 7.18
N PHE A 9 4.31 -4.47 6.98
CA PHE A 9 4.70 -3.50 5.96
C PHE A 9 6.11 -2.97 6.22
N THR A 10 6.42 -2.62 7.46
CA THR A 10 7.74 -2.09 7.83
C THR A 10 8.85 -3.04 7.41
N ARG A 11 8.69 -4.33 7.71
CA ARG A 11 9.68 -5.33 7.32
C ARG A 11 9.80 -5.48 5.81
N GLN A 12 8.67 -5.47 5.11
CA GLN A 12 8.65 -5.64 3.66
C GLN A 12 9.30 -4.46 2.95
N ILE A 13 8.94 -3.25 3.32
CA ILE A 13 9.40 -2.07 2.60
C ILE A 13 10.92 -1.87 2.76
N CYS A 14 11.46 -2.18 3.92
CA CYS A 14 12.91 -2.12 4.15
C CYS A 14 13.68 -3.07 3.24
N ALA A 15 13.07 -4.22 2.90
CA ALA A 15 13.69 -5.19 2.01
C ALA A 15 13.58 -4.78 0.53
N PHE A 16 12.57 -3.98 0.18
CA PHE A 16 12.28 -3.65 -1.22
C PHE A 16 12.84 -2.31 -1.67
N LEU A 17 12.89 -1.32 -0.79
CA LEU A 17 13.29 0.04 -1.16
C LEU A 17 14.36 0.60 -0.22
N PRO A 18 15.37 1.30 -0.78
CA PRO A 18 16.24 2.13 0.04
C PRO A 18 15.46 3.29 0.68
N ASP A 19 16.00 3.87 1.73
CA ASP A 19 15.34 4.92 2.51
C ASP A 19 14.91 6.12 1.66
N ASP A 20 15.74 6.57 0.74
CA ASP A 20 15.42 7.71 -0.12
C ASP A 20 14.25 7.41 -1.06
N GLU A 21 14.17 6.20 -1.59
CA GLU A 21 13.04 5.79 -2.42
C GLU A 21 11.76 5.65 -1.59
N TYR A 22 11.87 5.14 -0.38
CA TYR A 22 10.71 5.05 0.50
C TYR A 22 10.17 6.45 0.85
N ARG A 23 11.05 7.42 1.06
CA ARG A 23 10.62 8.80 1.29
C ARG A 23 9.84 9.36 0.11
N ARG A 24 10.26 9.04 -1.12
CA ARG A 24 9.54 9.44 -2.33
C ARG A 24 8.15 8.84 -2.37
N LEU A 25 8.03 7.57 -2.00
CA LEU A 25 6.74 6.88 -1.93
C LEU A 25 5.83 7.56 -0.90
N GLN A 26 6.34 7.83 0.29
CA GLN A 26 5.57 8.51 1.33
C GLN A 26 5.11 9.89 0.88
N LEU A 27 6.00 10.66 0.27
CA LEU A 27 5.66 11.99 -0.24
C LEU A 27 4.58 11.91 -1.31
N ALA A 28 4.70 10.96 -2.24
CA ALA A 28 3.70 10.77 -3.29
C ALA A 28 2.32 10.49 -2.70
N LEU A 29 2.24 9.68 -1.65
CA LEU A 29 0.97 9.37 -0.99
C LEU A 29 0.43 10.54 -0.17
N VAL A 30 1.29 11.33 0.44
CA VAL A 30 0.87 12.53 1.14
C VAL A 30 0.28 13.55 0.17
N LEU A 31 0.90 13.71 -0.99
CA LEU A 31 0.44 14.67 -2.01
C LEU A 31 -0.85 14.21 -2.71
N ARG A 32 -0.99 12.91 -2.95
CA ARG A 32 -2.16 12.35 -3.63
C ARG A 32 -2.55 11.01 -3.01
N PRO A 33 -3.21 11.03 -1.86
CA PRO A 33 -3.58 9.78 -1.18
C PRO A 33 -4.57 8.93 -1.95
N GLU A 34 -5.33 9.51 -2.88
CA GLU A 34 -6.31 8.80 -3.70
C GLU A 34 -5.73 8.15 -4.95
N GLN A 35 -4.42 8.26 -5.19
CA GLN A 35 -3.85 7.86 -6.47
C GLN A 35 -3.87 6.35 -6.73
N GLY A 36 -3.85 5.52 -5.70
CA GLY A 36 -3.95 4.08 -5.87
C GLY A 36 -5.36 3.65 -6.26
N ALA A 37 -5.45 2.60 -7.10
CA ALA A 37 -6.73 2.08 -7.55
C ALA A 37 -7.46 1.37 -6.40
N LEU A 38 -8.77 1.60 -6.30
CA LEU A 38 -9.58 0.89 -5.32
C LEU A 38 -9.62 -0.61 -5.64
N VAL A 39 -9.42 -1.43 -4.61
CA VAL A 39 -9.49 -2.88 -4.74
C VAL A 39 -10.93 -3.33 -4.54
N PRO A 40 -11.51 -4.09 -5.49
CA PRO A 40 -12.87 -4.60 -5.32
C PRO A 40 -13.01 -5.38 -4.01
N LYS A 41 -14.11 -5.14 -3.28
CA LYS A 41 -14.41 -5.77 -1.98
C LYS A 41 -13.43 -5.44 -0.87
N GLY A 42 -12.52 -4.49 -1.09
CA GLY A 42 -11.49 -4.12 -0.12
C GLY A 42 -11.89 -3.10 0.93
N GLN A 43 -13.14 -2.62 0.92
CA GLN A 43 -13.63 -1.65 1.91
C GLN A 43 -12.80 -0.35 1.95
N GLY A 44 -12.37 0.12 0.79
CA GLY A 44 -11.53 1.31 0.67
C GLY A 44 -10.06 1.02 0.52
N LEU A 45 -9.67 -0.26 0.52
CA LEU A 45 -8.29 -0.65 0.25
C LEU A 45 -7.87 -0.18 -1.14
N ARG A 46 -6.69 0.41 -1.24
CA ARG A 46 -6.11 0.86 -2.49
C ARG A 46 -4.82 0.13 -2.80
N LYS A 47 -4.55 -0.02 -4.09
CA LYS A 47 -3.34 -0.65 -4.60
C LYS A 47 -2.58 0.35 -5.45
N LEU A 48 -1.34 0.63 -5.09
CA LEU A 48 -0.46 1.54 -5.80
C LEU A 48 0.69 0.76 -6.43
N ARG A 49 0.96 1.03 -7.71
CA ARG A 49 2.15 0.52 -8.36
C ARG A 49 3.31 1.46 -8.08
N TRP A 50 4.45 0.91 -7.72
CA TRP A 50 5.64 1.72 -7.46
C TRP A 50 6.84 1.10 -8.14
N GLY A 51 7.59 1.91 -8.89
CA GLY A 51 8.80 1.45 -9.54
C GLY A 51 9.92 1.24 -8.54
N GLN A 52 10.72 0.21 -8.77
CA GLN A 52 11.92 -0.03 -7.99
C GLN A 52 13.14 0.44 -8.78
N PRO A 53 14.21 0.91 -8.10
CA PRO A 53 15.44 1.31 -8.79
C PRO A 53 15.93 0.21 -9.73
N GLY A 54 16.15 0.57 -11.01
CA GLY A 54 16.63 -0.35 -12.03
C GLY A 54 15.62 -1.29 -12.64
N ARG A 55 14.36 -1.31 -12.17
CA ARG A 55 13.33 -2.24 -12.66
C ARG A 55 12.17 -1.57 -13.39
N GLY A 56 12.03 -0.27 -13.27
CA GLY A 56 10.91 0.45 -13.87
C GLY A 56 9.57 0.14 -13.20
N LYS A 57 8.50 0.81 -13.66
CA LYS A 57 7.18 0.72 -13.02
C LYS A 57 6.48 -0.61 -13.23
N ARG A 58 6.71 -1.27 -14.37
CA ARG A 58 5.97 -2.50 -14.72
C ARG A 58 6.35 -3.72 -13.90
N GLY A 59 7.62 -3.85 -13.57
CA GLY A 59 8.10 -4.96 -12.77
C GLY A 59 7.97 -4.74 -11.30
N GLY A 60 7.38 -3.64 -10.94
CA GLY A 60 7.55 -3.05 -9.66
C GLY A 60 6.79 -3.65 -8.52
N LEU A 61 6.87 -2.87 -7.51
CA LEU A 61 6.29 -3.11 -6.21
C LEU A 61 4.80 -2.76 -6.23
N ARG A 62 4.03 -3.47 -5.44
CA ARG A 62 2.62 -3.15 -5.18
C ARG A 62 2.50 -2.77 -3.71
N ILE A 63 1.87 -1.62 -3.46
CA ILE A 63 1.65 -1.10 -2.12
C ILE A 63 0.16 -1.14 -1.84
N LEU A 64 -0.24 -1.83 -0.80
CA LEU A 64 -1.63 -1.88 -0.35
C LEU A 64 -1.79 -0.94 0.83
N TYR A 65 -2.70 0.00 0.70
CA TYR A 65 -2.90 1.01 1.74
C TYR A 65 -4.36 1.39 1.85
N TYR A 66 -4.70 1.99 2.98
CA TYR A 66 -6.03 2.55 3.23
C TYR A 66 -5.86 4.03 3.63
N TRP A 67 -6.59 4.90 2.95
CA TRP A 67 -6.61 6.32 3.29
C TRP A 67 -7.88 6.65 4.06
N ASP A 68 -7.72 6.99 5.33
CA ASP A 68 -8.79 7.50 6.16
C ASP A 68 -8.83 9.01 5.98
N LYS A 69 -9.74 9.47 5.14
CA LYS A 69 -9.84 10.87 4.77
C LYS A 69 -10.21 11.74 5.96
N GLU A 70 -11.12 11.28 6.80
CA GLU A 70 -11.60 12.04 7.95
C GLU A 70 -10.50 12.23 8.99
N ALA A 71 -9.73 11.19 9.25
CA ALA A 71 -8.63 11.24 10.20
C ALA A 71 -7.35 11.78 9.59
N ASP A 72 -7.33 12.06 8.28
CA ASP A 72 -6.15 12.50 7.53
C ASP A 72 -4.96 11.57 7.79
N THR A 73 -5.21 10.28 7.63
CA THR A 73 -4.24 9.22 7.94
C THR A 73 -4.18 8.21 6.81
N VAL A 74 -2.95 7.84 6.42
CA VAL A 74 -2.71 6.75 5.48
C VAL A 74 -2.15 5.57 6.26
N TYR A 75 -2.80 4.41 6.13
CA TYR A 75 -2.35 3.16 6.71
C TYR A 75 -1.67 2.34 5.63
N LEU A 76 -0.37 2.13 5.76
CA LEU A 76 0.41 1.28 4.87
C LEU A 76 0.34 -0.14 5.40
N LEU A 77 -0.35 -1.01 4.67
CA LEU A 77 -0.76 -2.31 5.19
C LEU A 77 0.12 -3.46 4.74
N PHE A 78 0.50 -3.48 3.47
CA PHE A 78 1.21 -4.61 2.91
C PHE A 78 1.93 -4.20 1.61
N ALA A 79 3.09 -4.82 1.34
CA ALA A 79 3.82 -4.60 0.11
C ALA A 79 4.27 -5.93 -0.47
N PHE A 80 4.22 -6.06 -1.79
CA PHE A 80 4.69 -7.27 -2.45
C PHE A 80 5.22 -6.95 -3.84
N GLU A 81 6.12 -7.79 -4.34
CA GLU A 81 6.62 -7.68 -5.70
C GLU A 81 5.72 -8.49 -6.63
N LYS A 82 5.39 -7.92 -7.78
CA LYS A 82 4.56 -8.58 -8.78
C LYS A 82 5.17 -9.91 -9.25
N SER A 83 6.49 -10.01 -9.28
CA SER A 83 7.17 -11.24 -9.68
C SER A 83 6.88 -12.41 -8.74
N ASN A 84 6.61 -12.14 -7.46
CA ASN A 84 6.32 -13.16 -6.46
C ASN A 84 4.84 -13.42 -6.29
N GLN A 85 4.01 -12.42 -6.59
CA GLN A 85 2.57 -12.51 -6.44
C GLN A 85 1.91 -11.58 -7.47
N ALA A 86 1.15 -12.15 -8.39
CA ALA A 86 0.56 -11.37 -9.49
C ALA A 86 -0.44 -10.33 -8.99
N ASP A 87 -1.30 -10.70 -8.04
CA ASP A 87 -2.31 -9.81 -7.48
C ASP A 87 -2.89 -10.42 -6.21
N LEU A 88 -3.76 -9.64 -5.54
CA LEU A 88 -4.54 -10.14 -4.42
C LEU A 88 -5.61 -11.09 -4.90
N THR A 89 -5.79 -12.19 -4.18
CA THR A 89 -6.96 -13.03 -4.37
C THR A 89 -8.20 -12.32 -3.80
N SER A 90 -9.37 -12.74 -4.24
CA SER A 90 -10.64 -12.22 -3.72
C SER A 90 -10.73 -12.42 -2.20
N ASP A 91 -10.29 -13.56 -1.69
CA ASP A 91 -10.31 -13.85 -0.26
C ASP A 91 -9.35 -12.97 0.52
N GLN A 92 -8.17 -12.70 -0.01
CA GLN A 92 -7.21 -11.78 0.61
C GLN A 92 -7.77 -10.36 0.66
N ALA A 93 -8.38 -9.89 -0.42
CA ALA A 93 -8.98 -8.56 -0.47
C ALA A 93 -10.11 -8.44 0.55
N LYS A 94 -10.94 -9.46 0.68
CA LYS A 94 -12.03 -9.49 1.67
C LYS A 94 -11.50 -9.46 3.10
N ALA A 95 -10.44 -10.24 3.38
CA ALA A 95 -9.85 -10.29 4.71
C ALA A 95 -9.27 -8.94 5.12
N ILE A 96 -8.55 -8.30 4.22
CA ILE A 96 -7.98 -6.97 4.47
C ILE A 96 -9.09 -5.93 4.58
N GLY A 97 -10.11 -6.02 3.74
CA GLY A 97 -11.27 -5.12 3.80
C GLY A 97 -12.01 -5.23 5.13
N ARG A 98 -12.14 -6.45 5.66
CA ARG A 98 -12.73 -6.66 6.98
C ARG A 98 -11.88 -6.02 8.08
N LEU A 99 -10.57 -6.16 7.99
CA LEU A 99 -9.65 -5.52 8.92
C LEU A 99 -9.84 -4.00 8.91
N ILE A 100 -9.91 -3.41 7.72
CA ILE A 100 -10.13 -1.97 7.59
C ILE A 100 -11.45 -1.58 8.24
N ARG A 101 -12.52 -2.30 7.95
CA ARG A 101 -13.84 -1.96 8.48
C ARG A 101 -13.92 -2.10 9.99
N GLU A 102 -13.31 -3.13 10.56
CA GLU A 102 -13.43 -3.43 11.99
C GLU A 102 -12.42 -2.68 12.85
N GLU A 103 -11.22 -2.43 12.33
CA GLU A 103 -10.10 -1.91 13.12
C GLU A 103 -9.73 -0.47 12.78
N LEU A 104 -9.95 -0.02 11.54
CA LEU A 104 -9.44 1.28 11.08
C LEU A 104 -10.51 2.32 10.84
N ARG A 105 -11.77 1.92 10.78
CA ARG A 105 -12.88 2.86 10.63
C ARG A 105 -13.48 3.26 11.95
#